data_5ca922e9e533d656a3ac1f7c27d56446
#
_entry.id   5ca922e9e533d656a3ac1f7c27d56446
#
_cell.length_a   1.000
_cell.length_b   1.000
_cell.length_c   1.000
_cell.angle_alpha   90.00
_cell.angle_beta   90.00
_cell.angle_gamma   90.00
#
_symmetry.space_group_name_H-M   'P 1'
#
loop_
_entity.id
_entity.type
_entity.pdbx_description
1 polymer ?
#
loop_
_entity_poly.entity_id
_entity_poly.type
_entity_poly.pdbx_seq_one_letter_code
_entity_poly.pdbx_strand_id
1 'polypeptide(L)'
;MGFYRSLRRKAETWNSLSKSDRGLLLSAAYLLPIVAASLKTVGLQRTQSWLAGNALAPMRPATAQTRADVRRTVQMVAAAYRLHPVRSSCLPRAVVLWSLLQRRGIGADVRIGVRYNTQGQFESHAWLEWNGEVVNDAADVATQYLPFTSPAFGGVTLPSLCGSE
;
A
#
# COMPACT_ATOMS: atom_id res chain seq x y z
N MET A 1 5.81 -21.40 -29.40
CA MET A 1 7.11 -20.77 -29.04
C MET A 1 7.00 -19.56 -28.09
N GLY A 2 5.83 -18.95 -27.86
CA GLY A 2 5.66 -17.76 -26.99
C GLY A 2 5.79 -18.02 -25.46
N PHE A 3 5.38 -19.19 -24.98
CA PHE A 3 5.33 -19.54 -23.57
C PHE A 3 6.74 -19.63 -22.93
N TYR A 4 7.69 -20.28 -23.59
CA TYR A 4 9.08 -20.36 -23.12
C TYR A 4 9.81 -19.01 -23.08
N ARG A 5 9.54 -18.09 -24.01
CA ARG A 5 10.09 -16.72 -23.98
C ARG A 5 9.54 -15.92 -22.79
N SER A 6 8.27 -16.09 -22.46
CA SER A 6 7.64 -15.44 -21.29
C SER A 6 8.22 -15.93 -19.97
N LEU A 7 8.42 -17.24 -19.83
CA LEU A 7 9.02 -17.84 -18.62
C LEU A 7 10.48 -17.42 -18.43
N ARG A 8 11.26 -17.42 -19.50
CA ARG A 8 12.68 -17.01 -19.46
C ARG A 8 12.82 -15.54 -19.05
N ARG A 9 12.00 -14.64 -19.60
CA ARG A 9 11.97 -13.22 -19.20
C ARG A 9 11.59 -13.03 -17.75
N LYS A 10 10.62 -13.80 -17.26
CA LYS A 10 10.24 -13.77 -15.82
C LYS A 10 11.36 -14.26 -14.91
N ALA A 11 12.08 -15.32 -15.31
CA ALA A 11 13.23 -15.84 -14.56
C ALA A 11 14.41 -14.85 -14.56
N GLU A 12 14.69 -14.21 -15.69
CA GLU A 12 15.71 -13.17 -15.79
C GLU A 12 15.38 -11.96 -14.90
N THR A 13 14.12 -11.51 -14.94
CA THR A 13 13.63 -10.42 -14.05
C THR A 13 13.72 -10.83 -12.58
N TRP A 14 13.37 -12.07 -12.24
CA TRP A 14 13.52 -12.58 -10.87
C TRP A 14 14.97 -12.57 -10.41
N ASN A 15 15.89 -13.01 -11.26
CA ASN A 15 17.32 -13.09 -10.92
C ASN A 15 17.96 -11.70 -10.80
N SER A 16 17.44 -10.68 -11.47
CA SER A 16 17.91 -9.30 -11.35
C SER A 16 17.44 -8.59 -10.07
N LEU A 17 16.43 -9.14 -9.37
CA LEU A 17 15.95 -8.56 -8.11
C LEU A 17 16.93 -8.83 -6.96
N SER A 18 17.13 -7.82 -6.10
CA SER A 18 17.87 -8.00 -4.85
C SER A 18 17.15 -8.98 -3.91
N LYS A 19 17.87 -9.55 -2.94
CA LYS A 19 17.27 -10.42 -1.92
C LYS A 19 16.14 -9.72 -1.17
N SER A 20 16.30 -8.43 -0.86
CA SER A 20 15.28 -7.61 -0.22
C SER A 20 14.02 -7.46 -1.09
N ASP A 21 14.17 -7.24 -2.40
CA ASP A 21 13.04 -7.09 -3.31
C ASP A 21 12.26 -8.39 -3.50
N ARG A 22 12.98 -9.52 -3.61
CA ARG A 22 12.36 -10.83 -3.65
C ARG A 22 11.54 -11.08 -2.39
N GLY A 23 12.08 -10.76 -1.20
CA GLY A 23 11.37 -10.85 0.07
C GLY A 23 10.10 -9.98 0.09
N LEU A 24 10.18 -8.74 -0.39
CA LEU A 24 9.03 -7.85 -0.51
C LEU A 24 7.96 -8.38 -1.48
N LEU A 25 8.39 -8.83 -2.66
CA LEU A 25 7.49 -9.37 -3.67
C LEU A 25 6.75 -10.60 -3.15
N LEU A 26 7.45 -11.53 -2.51
CA LEU A 26 6.87 -12.74 -1.90
C LEU A 26 5.92 -12.38 -0.76
N SER A 27 6.32 -11.46 0.12
CA SER A 27 5.46 -10.99 1.23
C SER A 27 4.19 -10.34 0.69
N ALA A 28 4.30 -9.49 -0.34
CA ALA A 28 3.14 -8.88 -0.97
C ALA A 28 2.24 -9.93 -1.63
N ALA A 29 2.81 -10.88 -2.38
CA ALA A 29 2.06 -11.95 -3.04
C ALA A 29 1.29 -12.83 -2.04
N TYR A 30 1.88 -13.11 -0.87
CA TYR A 30 1.26 -13.86 0.22
C TYR A 30 0.18 -13.05 0.95
N LEU A 31 0.45 -11.77 1.27
CA LEU A 31 -0.45 -10.93 2.05
C LEU A 31 -1.69 -10.50 1.25
N LEU A 32 -1.58 -10.28 -0.06
CA LEU A 32 -2.71 -9.79 -0.88
C LEU A 32 -3.97 -10.65 -0.76
N PRO A 33 -3.95 -11.98 -0.95
CA PRO A 33 -5.15 -12.81 -0.79
C PRO A 33 -5.64 -12.87 0.64
N ILE A 34 -4.75 -12.90 1.63
CA ILE A 34 -5.10 -12.97 3.05
C ILE A 34 -5.81 -11.69 3.48
N VAL A 35 -5.24 -10.52 3.13
CA VAL A 35 -5.85 -9.22 3.43
C VAL A 35 -7.18 -9.06 2.69
N ALA A 36 -7.26 -9.48 1.43
CA ALA A 36 -8.52 -9.43 0.68
C ALA A 36 -9.62 -10.29 1.32
N ALA A 37 -9.27 -11.48 1.81
CA ALA A 37 -10.19 -12.35 2.54
C ALA A 37 -10.56 -11.75 3.91
N SER A 38 -9.59 -11.27 4.67
CA SER A 38 -9.79 -10.66 5.98
C SER A 38 -10.71 -9.43 5.90
N LEU A 39 -10.49 -8.54 4.92
CA LEU A 39 -11.36 -7.37 4.71
C LEU A 39 -12.82 -7.75 4.45
N LYS A 40 -13.06 -8.87 3.76
CA LYS A 40 -14.42 -9.36 3.46
C LYS A 40 -15.09 -10.05 4.66
N THR A 41 -14.31 -10.72 5.52
CA THR A 41 -14.84 -11.55 6.62
C THR A 41 -14.91 -10.82 7.95
N VAL A 42 -13.83 -10.13 8.33
CA VAL A 42 -13.72 -9.48 9.66
C VAL A 42 -13.72 -7.95 9.59
N GLY A 43 -13.65 -7.39 8.38
CA GLY A 43 -13.70 -5.95 8.14
C GLY A 43 -12.38 -5.22 8.35
N LEU A 44 -12.41 -3.90 8.09
CA LEU A 44 -11.22 -3.06 8.00
C LEU A 44 -10.50 -2.91 9.35
N GLN A 45 -11.23 -2.60 10.43
CA GLN A 45 -10.64 -2.33 11.74
C GLN A 45 -9.89 -3.54 12.31
N ARG A 46 -10.49 -4.74 12.25
CA ARG A 46 -9.85 -5.96 12.75
C ARG A 46 -8.64 -6.36 11.92
N THR A 47 -8.73 -6.21 10.59
CA THR A 47 -7.60 -6.43 9.69
C THR A 47 -6.46 -5.48 10.02
N GLN A 48 -6.75 -4.21 10.27
CA GLN A 48 -5.76 -3.21 10.69
C GLN A 48 -5.08 -3.58 12.00
N SER A 49 -5.86 -3.87 13.04
CA SER A 49 -5.33 -4.22 14.37
C SER A 49 -4.40 -5.45 14.30
N TRP A 50 -4.78 -6.46 13.53
CA TRP A 50 -3.95 -7.65 13.29
C TRP A 50 -2.64 -7.31 12.57
N LEU A 51 -2.66 -6.46 11.56
CA LEU A 51 -1.47 -6.06 10.81
C LEU A 51 -0.57 -5.12 11.61
N ALA A 52 -1.16 -4.19 12.40
CA ALA A 52 -0.45 -3.23 13.23
C ALA A 52 0.32 -3.91 14.37
N GLY A 53 -0.22 -4.97 14.97
CA GLY A 53 0.43 -5.72 16.05
C GLY A 53 1.80 -6.32 15.68
N ASN A 54 2.15 -6.35 14.40
CA ASN A 54 3.43 -6.81 13.88
C ASN A 54 4.40 -5.65 13.49
N ALA A 55 4.05 -4.40 13.78
CA ALA A 55 4.87 -3.22 13.46
C ALA A 55 5.77 -2.88 14.65
N LEU A 56 6.94 -3.51 14.75
CA LEU A 56 7.90 -3.34 15.83
C LEU A 56 9.06 -2.40 15.51
N ALA A 57 9.15 -1.88 14.28
CA ALA A 57 10.26 -1.04 13.89
C ALA A 57 10.06 0.41 14.34
N PRO A 58 11.11 1.08 14.87
CA PRO A 58 11.05 2.50 15.22
C PRO A 58 10.76 3.34 13.97
N MET A 59 10.04 4.45 14.16
CA MET A 59 9.68 5.36 13.06
C MET A 59 10.92 6.01 12.44
N ARG A 60 11.03 5.91 11.14
CA ARG A 60 12.14 6.47 10.36
C ARG A 60 11.78 7.87 9.84
N PRO A 61 12.74 8.81 9.86
CA PRO A 61 12.52 10.15 9.31
C PRO A 61 12.33 10.09 7.78
N ALA A 62 11.65 11.12 7.25
CA ALA A 62 11.42 11.28 5.81
C ALA A 62 12.72 11.76 5.10
N THR A 63 13.59 10.84 4.75
CA THR A 63 14.84 11.09 4.03
C THR A 63 14.76 10.63 2.58
N ALA A 64 15.76 10.98 1.76
CA ALA A 64 15.89 10.48 0.40
C ALA A 64 15.95 8.94 0.36
N GLN A 65 16.61 8.31 1.34
CA GLN A 65 16.68 6.86 1.46
C GLN A 65 15.31 6.27 1.79
N THR A 66 14.58 6.86 2.73
CA THR A 66 13.22 6.42 3.06
C THR A 66 12.29 6.54 1.85
N ARG A 67 12.41 7.63 1.06
CA ARG A 67 11.67 7.81 -0.20
C ARG A 67 11.98 6.71 -1.23
N ALA A 68 13.25 6.33 -1.34
CA ALA A 68 13.66 5.24 -2.22
C ALA A 68 13.06 3.89 -1.77
N ASP A 69 13.04 3.62 -0.46
CA ASP A 69 12.44 2.42 0.14
C ASP A 69 10.92 2.38 -0.09
N VAL A 70 10.22 3.52 0.03
CA VAL A 70 8.79 3.64 -0.29
C VAL A 70 8.55 3.28 -1.75
N ARG A 71 9.24 3.93 -2.70
CA ARG A 71 9.09 3.66 -4.13
C ARG A 71 9.33 2.19 -4.47
N ARG A 72 10.36 1.59 -3.87
CA ARG A 72 10.70 0.19 -4.07
C ARG A 72 9.59 -0.74 -3.56
N THR A 73 9.06 -0.46 -2.37
CA THR A 73 7.93 -1.23 -1.80
C THR A 73 6.68 -1.13 -2.69
N VAL A 74 6.35 0.08 -3.17
CA VAL A 74 5.25 0.32 -4.11
C VAL A 74 5.42 -0.53 -5.38
N GLN A 75 6.62 -0.54 -5.97
CA GLN A 75 6.90 -1.33 -7.18
C GLN A 75 6.72 -2.83 -6.95
N MET A 76 7.18 -3.36 -5.81
CA MET A 76 7.06 -4.79 -5.50
C MET A 76 5.61 -5.19 -5.22
N VAL A 77 4.85 -4.38 -4.50
CA VAL A 77 3.41 -4.60 -4.28
C VAL A 77 2.64 -4.53 -5.60
N ALA A 78 2.94 -3.55 -6.46
CA ALA A 78 2.31 -3.45 -7.77
C ALA A 78 2.66 -4.64 -8.68
N ALA A 79 3.89 -5.16 -8.61
CA ALA A 79 4.29 -6.36 -9.33
C ALA A 79 3.55 -7.61 -8.83
N ALA A 80 3.47 -7.80 -7.50
CA ALA A 80 2.71 -8.89 -6.88
C ALA A 80 1.23 -8.84 -7.27
N TYR A 81 0.63 -7.65 -7.21
CA TYR A 81 -0.77 -7.43 -7.58
C TYR A 81 -1.06 -7.81 -9.05
N ARG A 82 -0.15 -7.49 -9.97
CA ARG A 82 -0.29 -7.87 -11.40
C ARG A 82 -0.23 -9.38 -11.63
N LEU A 83 0.47 -10.11 -10.76
CA LEU A 83 0.58 -11.57 -10.83
C LEU A 83 -0.60 -12.27 -10.17
N HIS A 84 -1.39 -11.56 -9.36
CA HIS A 84 -2.50 -12.14 -8.62
C HIS A 84 -3.76 -12.25 -9.51
N PRO A 85 -4.47 -13.41 -9.50
CA PRO A 85 -5.66 -13.60 -10.31
C PRO A 85 -6.84 -12.71 -9.88
N VAL A 86 -6.90 -12.32 -8.62
CA VAL A 86 -7.95 -11.44 -8.07
C VAL A 86 -7.55 -9.98 -8.24
N ARG A 87 -7.92 -9.38 -9.36
CA ARG A 87 -7.60 -7.98 -9.72
C ARG A 87 -8.58 -6.93 -9.13
N SER A 88 -9.38 -7.27 -8.15
CA SER A 88 -10.66 -6.59 -7.95
C SER A 88 -10.70 -5.47 -6.92
N SER A 89 -9.61 -5.08 -6.22
CA SER A 89 -9.78 -4.09 -5.17
C SER A 89 -8.54 -3.24 -4.89
N CYS A 90 -8.72 -1.92 -4.92
CA CYS A 90 -7.72 -0.93 -4.52
C CYS A 90 -7.38 -1.04 -3.03
N LEU A 91 -8.38 -1.33 -2.18
CA LEU A 91 -8.22 -1.37 -0.72
C LEU A 91 -7.23 -2.46 -0.24
N PRO A 92 -7.31 -3.74 -0.61
CA PRO A 92 -6.30 -4.72 -0.24
C PRO A 92 -4.88 -4.32 -0.65
N ARG A 93 -4.72 -3.73 -1.84
CA ARG A 93 -3.42 -3.24 -2.32
C ARG A 93 -2.86 -2.13 -1.43
N ALA A 94 -3.69 -1.14 -1.08
CA ALA A 94 -3.30 -0.04 -0.20
C ALA A 94 -2.95 -0.54 1.21
N VAL A 95 -3.75 -1.46 1.77
CA VAL A 95 -3.55 -2.04 3.11
C VAL A 95 -2.28 -2.91 3.18
N VAL A 96 -2.02 -3.73 2.16
CA VAL A 96 -0.77 -4.53 2.11
C VAL A 96 0.45 -3.61 2.01
N LEU A 97 0.40 -2.59 1.16
CA LEU A 97 1.49 -1.61 1.03
C LEU A 97 1.73 -0.89 2.36
N TRP A 98 0.68 -0.40 3.02
CA TRP A 98 0.74 0.19 4.34
C TRP A 98 1.42 -0.73 5.36
N SER A 99 0.97 -1.98 5.47
CA SER A 99 1.52 -2.97 6.40
C SER A 99 3.02 -3.22 6.17
N LEU A 100 3.46 -3.33 4.91
CA LEU A 100 4.87 -3.55 4.57
C LEU A 100 5.76 -2.33 4.88
N LEU A 101 5.23 -1.12 4.74
CA LEU A 101 5.92 0.11 5.13
C LEU A 101 6.01 0.24 6.65
N GLN A 102 4.91 -0.02 7.38
CA GLN A 102 4.88 0.00 8.84
C GLN A 102 5.92 -0.94 9.46
N ARG A 103 6.05 -2.16 8.94
CA ARG A 103 7.08 -3.13 9.39
C ARG A 103 8.52 -2.63 9.20
N ARG A 104 8.72 -1.60 8.38
CA ARG A 104 10.00 -0.95 8.12
C ARG A 104 10.17 0.37 8.87
N GLY A 105 9.23 0.71 9.76
CA GLY A 105 9.21 1.97 10.48
C GLY A 105 8.88 3.17 9.58
N ILE A 106 8.18 2.96 8.46
CA ILE A 106 7.78 4.02 7.55
C ILE A 106 6.29 4.26 7.76
N GLY A 107 5.95 5.37 8.42
CA GLY A 107 4.55 5.80 8.63
C GLY A 107 3.95 6.27 7.31
N ALA A 108 2.76 5.76 7.01
CA ALA A 108 2.00 6.14 5.83
C ALA A 108 0.50 6.00 6.15
N ASP A 109 -0.35 6.73 5.44
CA ASP A 109 -1.78 6.79 5.67
C ASP A 109 -2.55 6.16 4.52
N VAL A 110 -3.44 5.21 4.83
CA VAL A 110 -4.42 4.73 3.86
C VAL A 110 -5.58 5.72 3.81
N ARG A 111 -5.83 6.27 2.64
CA ARG A 111 -6.98 7.12 2.36
C ARG A 111 -8.04 6.34 1.61
N ILE A 112 -9.28 6.63 1.93
CA ILE A 112 -10.46 6.13 1.22
C ILE A 112 -11.28 7.34 0.81
N GLY A 113 -11.65 7.41 -0.44
CA GLY A 113 -12.48 8.47 -0.98
C GLY A 113 -13.62 7.93 -1.83
N VAL A 114 -14.59 8.77 -2.07
CA VAL A 114 -15.78 8.45 -2.85
C VAL A 114 -16.02 9.53 -3.90
N ARG A 115 -16.65 9.14 -5.00
CA ARG A 115 -17.15 10.07 -6.03
C ARG A 115 -18.38 9.52 -6.73
N TYR A 116 -19.06 10.35 -7.44
CA TYR A 116 -19.96 9.93 -8.51
C TYR A 116 -19.23 10.07 -9.84
N ASN A 117 -19.24 9.03 -10.65
CA ASN A 117 -18.65 9.09 -11.99
C ASN A 117 -19.57 9.88 -12.95
N THR A 118 -19.12 10.07 -14.19
CA THR A 118 -19.87 10.81 -15.22
C THR A 118 -21.21 10.20 -15.59
N GLN A 119 -21.44 8.93 -15.20
CA GLN A 119 -22.70 8.20 -15.40
C GLN A 119 -23.60 8.24 -14.15
N GLY A 120 -23.21 9.00 -13.12
CA GLY A 120 -23.96 9.09 -11.84
C GLY A 120 -23.81 7.86 -10.94
N GLN A 121 -22.87 6.95 -11.22
CA GLN A 121 -22.64 5.77 -10.40
C GLN A 121 -21.68 6.10 -9.26
N PHE A 122 -21.98 5.56 -8.08
CA PHE A 122 -21.14 5.70 -6.90
C PHE A 122 -19.87 4.83 -7.02
N GLU A 123 -18.72 5.45 -6.86
CA GLU A 123 -17.42 4.79 -6.85
C GLU A 123 -16.68 5.11 -5.57
N SER A 124 -16.01 4.10 -5.03
CA SER A 124 -15.07 4.26 -3.91
C SER A 124 -13.67 3.83 -4.34
N HIS A 125 -12.67 4.53 -3.82
CA HIS A 125 -11.28 4.25 -4.12
C HIS A 125 -10.42 4.34 -2.86
N ALA A 126 -9.30 3.57 -2.83
CA ALA A 126 -8.35 3.61 -1.72
C ALA A 126 -6.92 3.76 -2.26
N TRP A 127 -6.21 4.71 -1.68
CA TRP A 127 -4.81 4.98 -1.99
C TRP A 127 -3.98 5.14 -0.73
N LEU A 128 -2.66 5.24 -0.88
CA LEU A 128 -1.72 5.46 0.21
C LEU A 128 -1.03 6.81 0.04
N GLU A 129 -0.96 7.55 1.14
CA GLU A 129 -0.18 8.78 1.24
C GLU A 129 1.02 8.56 2.17
N TRP A 130 2.16 9.07 1.76
CA TRP A 130 3.36 9.17 2.57
C TRP A 130 3.86 10.60 2.58
N ASN A 131 3.98 11.19 3.75
CA ASN A 131 4.41 12.60 3.91
C ASN A 131 3.56 13.58 3.08
N GLY A 132 2.24 13.33 3.01
CA GLY A 132 1.29 14.15 2.25
C GLY A 132 1.28 13.90 0.73
N GLU A 133 2.13 13.00 0.21
CA GLU A 133 2.19 12.67 -1.21
C GLU A 133 1.54 11.32 -1.49
N VAL A 134 0.74 11.23 -2.55
CA VAL A 134 0.20 9.97 -3.06
C VAL A 134 1.35 9.11 -3.62
N VAL A 135 1.47 7.85 -3.17
CA VAL A 135 2.62 7.01 -3.53
C VAL A 135 2.29 5.79 -4.40
N ASN A 136 1.04 5.36 -4.46
CA ASN A 136 0.64 4.13 -5.16
C ASN A 136 -0.42 4.33 -6.25
N ASP A 137 -0.75 5.58 -6.55
CA ASP A 137 -1.75 5.97 -7.54
C ASP A 137 -1.34 7.25 -8.27
N ALA A 138 -2.23 7.80 -9.12
CA ALA A 138 -2.03 9.08 -9.76
C ALA A 138 -1.97 10.20 -8.71
N ALA A 139 -1.10 11.19 -8.91
CA ALA A 139 -0.90 12.26 -7.94
C ALA A 139 -2.16 13.11 -7.69
N ASP A 140 -3.05 13.17 -8.66
CA ASP A 140 -4.31 13.91 -8.63
C ASP A 140 -5.50 13.10 -8.10
N VAL A 141 -5.31 11.83 -7.69
CA VAL A 141 -6.39 10.98 -7.17
C VAL A 141 -7.13 11.63 -6.00
N ALA A 142 -6.40 12.32 -5.12
CA ALA A 142 -6.97 13.02 -3.97
C ALA A 142 -7.90 14.19 -4.36
N THR A 143 -7.79 14.72 -5.58
CA THR A 143 -8.70 15.76 -6.11
C THR A 143 -9.90 15.17 -6.83
N GLN A 144 -9.80 13.93 -7.30
CA GLN A 144 -10.87 13.24 -8.02
C GLN A 144 -11.89 12.56 -7.09
N TYR A 145 -11.46 12.20 -5.88
CA TYR A 145 -12.28 11.54 -4.87
C TYR A 145 -12.40 12.43 -3.63
N LEU A 146 -13.59 12.52 -3.07
CA LEU A 146 -13.83 13.18 -1.78
C LEU A 146 -13.32 12.25 -0.68
N PRO A 147 -12.20 12.57 -0.01
CA PRO A 147 -11.64 11.69 1.02
C PRO A 147 -12.50 11.74 2.28
N PHE A 148 -12.58 10.64 3.01
CA PHE A 148 -13.06 10.67 4.39
C PHE A 148 -12.10 11.51 5.24
N THR A 149 -12.65 12.33 6.14
CA THR A 149 -11.93 13.33 6.93
C THR A 149 -10.82 12.79 7.83
N SER A 150 -10.87 11.49 8.16
CA SER A 150 -9.82 10.81 8.92
C SER A 150 -9.08 9.80 8.06
N PRO A 151 -7.75 9.66 8.22
CA PRO A 151 -7.04 8.56 7.60
C PRO A 151 -7.64 7.24 8.09
N ALA A 152 -7.94 6.34 7.16
CA ALA A 152 -8.50 5.03 7.50
C ALA A 152 -7.53 4.19 8.36
N PHE A 153 -6.23 4.54 8.28
CA PHE A 153 -5.13 3.96 9.05
C PHE A 153 -4.18 5.11 9.42
N GLY A 154 -4.39 5.72 10.57
CA GLY A 154 -3.46 6.71 11.12
C GLY A 154 -2.28 6.02 11.78
N GLY A 155 -1.06 6.36 11.39
CA GLY A 155 0.06 6.25 12.29
C GLY A 155 -0.21 7.20 13.46
N VAL A 156 0.26 6.85 14.67
CA VAL A 156 0.13 7.71 15.85
C VAL A 156 0.70 9.09 15.51
N THR A 157 -0.16 10.04 15.26
CA THR A 157 0.22 11.44 15.15
C THR A 157 0.56 11.86 16.56
N LEU A 158 1.86 12.02 16.84
CA LEU A 158 2.26 12.71 18.06
C LEU A 158 1.60 14.08 18.02
N PRO A 159 0.91 14.52 19.10
CA PRO A 159 0.39 15.87 19.17
C PRO A 159 1.57 16.83 18.96
N SER A 160 1.46 17.71 17.98
CA SER A 160 2.39 18.82 17.83
C SER A 160 2.31 19.63 19.11
N LEU A 161 3.36 19.56 19.93
CA LEU A 161 3.61 20.53 20.98
C LEU A 161 3.94 21.87 20.30
N CYS A 162 2.93 22.54 19.79
CA CYS A 162 3.01 23.95 19.49
C CYS A 162 2.63 24.66 20.80
N GLY A 163 3.63 24.88 21.63
CA GLY A 163 3.54 25.82 22.75
C GLY A 163 3.39 27.22 22.15
N SER A 164 2.25 27.80 22.42
CA SER A 164 2.03 29.23 22.33
C SER A 164 2.81 29.91 23.46
N GLU A 165 3.70 30.81 23.11
CA GLU A 165 3.92 32.10 23.80
C GLU A 165 4.23 33.15 22.78
#